data_2b53ce92a4a19fbce7330ad0a1b12dab
#
_entry.id   2b53ce92a4a19fbce7330ad0a1b12dab
#
_cell.length_a   1.000
_cell.length_b   1.000
_cell.length_c   1.000
_cell.angle_alpha   90.00
_cell.angle_beta   90.00
_cell.angle_gamma   90.00
#
_symmetry.space_group_name_H-M   'P 1'
#
loop_
_entity.id
_entity.type
_entity.pdbx_description
1 polymer ?
#
loop_
_entity_poly.entity_id
_entity_poly.type
_entity_poly.pdbx_seq_one_letter_code
_entity_poly.pdbx_strand_id
1 'polypeptide(L)'
;MDFAFYTDAEKKLKELHSKEEKIEIKEGTKIIGSFAFRAPNAKEIVLPDSVEMIQMHAFGNCQNLQKVVFGKGIKRIFPDIFSGCYSLSEIEFSGDKNPDFVFESGDMSGRVALLLDLTKFIMNLNVRPKSVFPNVASFQLCDSMMEKFLTARIPQMTIRITAGEKSLRLPVSIPKHKDYVLDGLLRDWLKEVYSSVFRNRLTLLMSFVNNPDANYALALELYLLDGDANALRYLKEWTYSEMIHIVKSGKYETVKDILKLDFFTDTELKSMIQYLSENNMTEVMAYVMEYAKDGNFRTDFSL
;
A
#
# COMPACT_ATOMS: atom_id res chain seq x y z
N MET A 1 16.66 27.52 -3.11
CA MET A 1 17.94 27.42 -2.40
C MET A 1 17.74 26.35 -1.35
N ASP A 2 18.54 25.31 -1.38
CA ASP A 2 18.44 24.21 -0.42
C ASP A 2 19.18 24.61 0.86
N PHE A 3 18.56 24.40 1.98
CA PHE A 3 19.17 24.67 3.29
C PHE A 3 18.55 23.79 4.39
N ALA A 4 19.30 23.55 5.45
CA ALA A 4 18.85 22.86 6.64
C ALA A 4 19.16 23.69 7.88
N PHE A 5 18.16 23.88 8.74
CA PHE A 5 18.30 24.59 9.98
C PHE A 5 18.31 23.63 11.17
N TYR A 6 19.40 23.66 11.94
CA TYR A 6 19.59 22.83 13.13
C TYR A 6 19.68 23.69 14.40
N THR A 7 19.30 23.12 15.55
CA THR A 7 19.67 23.69 16.85
C THR A 7 20.92 22.98 17.35
N ASP A 8 21.92 23.75 17.76
CA ASP A 8 23.21 23.22 18.22
C ASP A 8 23.07 22.42 19.54
N ALA A 9 22.28 22.92 20.49
CA ALA A 9 22.11 22.30 21.79
C ALA A 9 21.48 20.92 21.77
N GLU A 10 20.50 20.71 20.90
CA GLU A 10 19.72 19.43 20.82
C GLU A 10 20.10 18.60 19.63
N LYS A 11 20.95 19.06 18.72
CA LYS A 11 21.21 18.45 17.42
C LYS A 11 19.91 18.11 16.69
N LYS A 12 18.96 19.03 16.73
CA LYS A 12 17.62 18.86 16.20
C LYS A 12 17.49 19.53 14.84
N LEU A 13 17.05 18.77 13.85
CA LEU A 13 16.62 19.32 12.58
C LEU A 13 15.27 20.03 12.77
N LYS A 14 15.24 21.34 12.64
CA LYS A 14 14.01 22.15 12.72
C LYS A 14 13.33 22.31 11.38
N GLU A 15 14.11 22.56 10.34
CA GLU A 15 13.59 22.81 9.02
C GLU A 15 14.64 22.45 7.97
N LEU A 16 14.19 21.74 6.92
CA LEU A 16 14.97 21.40 5.75
C LEU A 16 14.19 21.75 4.49
N HIS A 17 14.79 22.58 3.65
CA HIS A 17 14.30 22.89 2.33
C HIS A 17 15.17 22.17 1.31
N SER A 18 14.57 21.35 0.45
CA SER A 18 15.28 20.68 -0.62
C SER A 18 14.37 20.45 -1.83
N LYS A 19 14.98 20.42 -3.02
CA LYS A 19 14.36 20.02 -4.28
C LYS A 19 14.78 18.62 -4.71
N GLU A 20 15.65 17.98 -3.95
CA GLU A 20 16.15 16.64 -4.22
C GLU A 20 15.05 15.59 -4.09
N GLU A 21 15.11 14.57 -4.92
CA GLU A 21 14.21 13.40 -4.82
C GLU A 21 14.63 12.44 -3.70
N LYS A 22 15.93 12.36 -3.42
CA LYS A 22 16.47 11.59 -2.31
C LYS A 22 17.17 12.52 -1.33
N ILE A 23 16.80 12.42 -0.04
CA ILE A 23 17.34 13.25 1.03
C ILE A 23 17.97 12.33 2.07
N GLU A 24 19.26 12.55 2.35
CA GLU A 24 19.98 11.88 3.41
C GLU A 24 20.26 12.90 4.54
N ILE A 25 19.76 12.59 5.74
CA ILE A 25 19.95 13.48 6.91
C ILE A 25 21.34 13.27 7.46
N LYS A 26 21.99 14.39 7.80
CA LYS A 26 23.36 14.42 8.31
C LYS A 26 23.49 13.58 9.58
N GLU A 27 24.55 12.77 9.63
CA GLU A 27 24.95 12.02 10.81
C GLU A 27 25.21 12.97 12.00
N GLY A 28 24.85 12.52 13.21
CA GLY A 28 24.89 13.33 14.42
C GLY A 28 23.58 14.09 14.72
N THR A 29 22.60 14.08 13.77
CA THR A 29 21.24 14.58 14.06
C THR A 29 20.58 13.64 15.07
N LYS A 30 20.05 14.20 16.17
CA LYS A 30 19.39 13.44 17.25
C LYS A 30 17.86 13.49 17.18
N ILE A 31 17.32 14.60 16.71
CA ILE A 31 15.88 14.84 16.73
C ILE A 31 15.43 15.35 15.35
N ILE A 32 14.37 14.75 14.81
CA ILE A 32 13.62 15.31 13.69
C ILE A 32 12.45 16.12 14.27
N GLY A 33 12.46 17.41 14.03
CA GLY A 33 11.45 18.33 14.55
C GLY A 33 10.11 18.21 13.85
N SER A 34 9.08 18.79 14.46
CA SER A 34 7.74 18.86 13.85
C SER A 34 7.78 19.67 12.56
N PHE A 35 7.16 19.13 11.49
CA PHE A 35 7.14 19.75 10.16
C PHE A 35 8.54 20.09 9.61
N ALA A 36 9.55 19.28 9.95
CA ALA A 36 10.94 19.56 9.60
C ALA A 36 11.22 19.59 8.09
N PHE A 37 10.42 18.88 7.28
CA PHE A 37 10.65 18.75 5.85
C PHE A 37 9.77 19.69 5.02
N ARG A 38 10.43 20.55 4.22
CA ARG A 38 9.85 21.39 3.18
C ARG A 38 10.40 20.94 1.81
N ALA A 39 10.15 19.67 1.47
CA ALA A 39 10.76 18.99 0.34
C ALA A 39 9.67 18.42 -0.60
N PRO A 40 9.04 19.25 -1.45
CA PRO A 40 7.90 18.83 -2.25
C PRO A 40 8.24 17.74 -3.28
N ASN A 41 9.53 17.61 -3.67
CA ASN A 41 9.98 16.62 -4.65
C ASN A 41 10.52 15.34 -4.00
N ALA A 42 10.71 15.32 -2.68
CA ALA A 42 11.31 14.18 -2.00
C ALA A 42 10.47 12.91 -2.20
N LYS A 43 11.11 11.88 -2.74
CA LYS A 43 10.57 10.52 -2.88
C LYS A 43 11.12 9.58 -1.83
N GLU A 44 12.37 9.81 -1.39
CA GLU A 44 13.03 9.02 -0.36
C GLU A 44 13.69 9.92 0.67
N ILE A 45 13.51 9.60 1.96
CA ILE A 45 14.21 10.25 3.06
C ILE A 45 14.90 9.17 3.91
N VAL A 46 16.21 9.33 4.11
CA VAL A 46 17.02 8.41 4.90
C VAL A 46 17.48 9.12 6.19
N LEU A 47 17.12 8.55 7.32
CA LEU A 47 17.55 9.01 8.63
C LEU A 47 18.78 8.23 9.10
N PRO A 48 19.82 8.90 9.60
CA PRO A 48 21.02 8.24 10.10
C PRO A 48 20.77 7.50 11.42
N ASP A 49 21.70 6.63 11.78
CA ASP A 49 21.65 5.87 13.03
C ASP A 49 21.70 6.76 14.30
N SER A 50 22.14 7.99 14.17
CA SER A 50 22.18 8.94 15.29
C SER A 50 20.82 9.49 15.70
N VAL A 51 19.77 9.39 14.85
CA VAL A 51 18.43 9.92 15.18
C VAL A 51 17.77 9.06 16.25
N GLU A 52 17.36 9.71 17.33
CA GLU A 52 16.75 9.07 18.48
C GLU A 52 15.25 9.39 18.64
N MET A 53 14.81 10.53 18.10
CA MET A 53 13.43 11.00 18.26
C MET A 53 12.86 11.60 16.98
N ILE A 54 11.61 11.23 16.67
CA ILE A 54 10.85 11.82 15.56
C ILE A 54 9.60 12.46 16.14
N GLN A 55 9.50 13.78 16.02
CA GLN A 55 8.40 14.57 16.57
C GLN A 55 7.14 14.50 15.68
N MET A 56 6.01 14.86 16.28
CA MET A 56 4.70 14.90 15.62
C MET A 56 4.75 15.65 14.28
N HIS A 57 4.10 15.11 13.25
CA HIS A 57 4.06 15.68 11.90
C HIS A 57 5.44 15.92 11.25
N ALA A 58 6.49 15.22 11.67
CA ALA A 58 7.87 15.47 11.19
C ALA A 58 7.96 15.49 9.65
N PHE A 59 7.31 14.56 8.97
CA PHE A 59 7.24 14.47 7.49
C PHE A 59 5.93 15.06 6.95
N GLY A 60 5.19 15.80 7.75
CA GLY A 60 3.84 16.27 7.39
C GLY A 60 3.78 16.96 6.03
N ASN A 61 2.82 16.57 5.18
CA ASN A 61 2.57 17.09 3.82
C ASN A 61 3.69 16.83 2.79
N CYS A 62 4.58 15.87 3.01
CA CYS A 62 5.51 15.37 1.98
C CYS A 62 4.74 14.48 0.98
N GLN A 63 3.93 15.08 0.11
CA GLN A 63 2.95 14.38 -0.72
C GLN A 63 3.57 13.37 -1.70
N ASN A 64 4.80 13.63 -2.18
CA ASN A 64 5.52 12.76 -3.12
C ASN A 64 6.41 11.73 -2.43
N LEU A 65 6.53 11.76 -1.09
CA LEU A 65 7.35 10.84 -0.33
C LEU A 65 6.84 9.41 -0.47
N GLN A 66 7.67 8.53 -1.02
CA GLN A 66 7.37 7.11 -1.29
C GLN A 66 8.01 6.19 -0.26
N LYS A 67 9.22 6.54 0.19
CA LYS A 67 10.01 5.71 1.10
C LYS A 67 10.64 6.52 2.22
N VAL A 68 10.63 5.96 3.43
CA VAL A 68 11.42 6.46 4.56
C VAL A 68 12.24 5.33 5.14
N VAL A 69 13.53 5.59 5.35
CA VAL A 69 14.45 4.67 6.01
C VAL A 69 14.78 5.23 7.38
N PHE A 70 14.45 4.48 8.42
CA PHE A 70 14.78 4.80 9.80
C PHE A 70 16.09 4.16 10.20
N GLY A 71 17.02 4.95 10.74
CA GLY A 71 18.27 4.47 11.33
C GLY A 71 18.02 3.64 12.61
N LYS A 72 19.04 2.90 13.04
CA LYS A 72 18.98 1.96 14.19
C LYS A 72 18.78 2.64 15.54
N GLY A 73 19.03 3.95 15.62
CA GLY A 73 19.02 4.69 16.87
C GLY A 73 17.66 5.19 17.35
N ILE A 74 16.59 4.96 16.57
CA ILE A 74 15.24 5.42 16.91
C ILE A 74 14.79 4.84 18.24
N LYS A 75 14.46 5.73 19.19
CA LYS A 75 13.96 5.36 20.53
C LYS A 75 12.51 5.82 20.75
N ARG A 76 12.10 6.92 20.11
CA ARG A 76 10.77 7.52 20.33
C ARG A 76 10.21 8.07 19.03
N ILE A 77 8.96 7.68 18.73
CA ILE A 77 8.19 8.18 17.59
C ILE A 77 6.88 8.76 18.10
N PHE A 78 6.56 9.98 17.69
CA PHE A 78 5.32 10.67 18.04
C PHE A 78 4.23 10.42 16.98
N PRO A 79 2.94 10.69 17.28
CA PRO A 79 1.84 10.50 16.36
C PRO A 79 1.94 11.33 15.09
N ASP A 80 1.18 10.90 14.06
CA ASP A 80 0.91 11.66 12.84
C ASP A 80 2.16 12.10 12.05
N ILE A 81 3.29 11.40 12.22
CA ILE A 81 4.54 11.80 11.57
C ILE A 81 4.44 11.84 10.04
N PHE A 82 3.54 11.06 9.44
CA PHE A 82 3.32 10.96 7.99
C PHE A 82 2.00 11.58 7.53
N SER A 83 1.37 12.43 8.33
CA SER A 83 0.13 13.10 7.93
C SER A 83 0.27 13.83 6.61
N GLY A 84 -0.55 13.46 5.60
CA GLY A 84 -0.48 14.07 4.26
C GLY A 84 0.62 13.53 3.34
N CYS A 85 1.29 12.42 3.68
CA CYS A 85 2.26 11.73 2.82
C CYS A 85 1.55 10.74 1.89
N TYR A 86 0.78 11.23 0.92
CA TYR A 86 -0.18 10.42 0.14
C TYR A 86 0.46 9.32 -0.73
N SER A 87 1.73 9.47 -1.08
CA SER A 87 2.48 8.52 -1.91
C SER A 87 3.28 7.50 -1.10
N LEU A 88 3.27 7.59 0.25
CA LEU A 88 4.10 6.72 1.08
C LEU A 88 3.67 5.26 0.94
N SER A 89 4.63 4.43 0.51
CA SER A 89 4.43 3.02 0.18
C SER A 89 5.43 2.10 0.87
N GLU A 90 6.50 2.66 1.44
CA GLU A 90 7.54 1.88 2.09
C GLU A 90 8.10 2.57 3.34
N ILE A 91 8.19 1.81 4.42
CA ILE A 91 8.89 2.20 5.65
C ILE A 91 9.90 1.09 5.95
N GLU A 92 11.16 1.48 6.05
CA GLU A 92 12.27 0.59 6.35
C GLU A 92 12.89 0.95 7.71
N PHE A 93 13.06 -0.05 8.55
CA PHE A 93 13.87 0.04 9.77
C PHE A 93 15.22 -0.62 9.50
N SER A 94 16.28 0.18 9.55
CA SER A 94 17.64 -0.30 9.32
C SER A 94 18.12 -1.24 10.42
N GLY A 95 18.97 -2.20 10.03
CA GLY A 95 19.66 -3.13 10.93
C GLY A 95 19.01 -4.50 11.06
N ASP A 96 19.74 -5.38 11.73
CA ASP A 96 19.39 -6.80 11.84
C ASP A 96 18.46 -7.11 13.02
N LYS A 97 18.16 -6.09 13.84
CA LYS A 97 17.29 -6.23 15.02
C LYS A 97 15.87 -5.76 14.71
N ASN A 98 14.93 -6.36 15.41
CA ASN A 98 13.55 -5.90 15.38
C ASN A 98 13.44 -4.44 15.82
N PRO A 99 12.53 -3.64 15.22
CA PRO A 99 12.27 -2.28 15.66
C PRO A 99 11.92 -2.24 17.15
N ASP A 100 12.68 -1.47 17.92
CA ASP A 100 12.51 -1.33 19.37
C ASP A 100 12.49 0.17 19.73
N PHE A 101 11.29 0.75 19.74
CA PHE A 101 11.04 2.15 20.05
C PHE A 101 9.75 2.31 20.84
N VAL A 102 9.61 3.41 21.57
CA VAL A 102 8.37 3.82 22.22
C VAL A 102 7.54 4.68 21.26
N PHE A 103 6.29 4.29 21.02
CA PHE A 103 5.33 5.13 20.31
C PHE A 103 4.56 5.99 21.32
N GLU A 104 4.77 7.30 21.27
CA GLU A 104 4.16 8.28 22.15
C GLU A 104 2.71 8.56 21.75
N SER A 105 1.83 7.58 21.93
CA SER A 105 0.40 7.77 21.65
C SER A 105 -0.18 8.74 22.68
N GLY A 106 -0.52 9.96 22.24
CA GLY A 106 -1.42 10.82 23.00
C GLY A 106 -2.75 10.09 23.16
N ASP A 107 -3.22 9.91 24.38
CA ASP A 107 -4.52 9.38 24.79
C ASP A 107 -5.10 8.22 23.95
N MET A 108 -4.53 7.05 24.12
CA MET A 108 -5.12 5.79 23.74
C MET A 108 -5.52 5.04 25.01
N SER A 109 -6.59 5.51 25.67
CA SER A 109 -7.05 4.97 26.93
C SER A 109 -7.52 3.51 26.84
N GLY A 110 -6.99 2.68 27.68
CA GLY A 110 -7.64 1.52 28.28
C GLY A 110 -7.38 0.14 27.68
N ARG A 111 -7.29 -0.07 26.37
CA ARG A 111 -7.01 -1.38 25.75
C ARG A 111 -5.66 -1.49 25.05
N VAL A 112 -5.10 -0.41 24.66
CA VAL A 112 -3.93 -0.32 23.79
C VAL A 112 -2.59 -0.51 24.53
N ALA A 113 -2.61 -0.50 25.85
CA ALA A 113 -1.39 -0.59 26.67
C ALA A 113 -0.59 -1.90 26.51
N LEU A 114 -1.23 -2.98 26.03
CA LEU A 114 -0.59 -4.28 25.82
C LEU A 114 -0.12 -4.52 24.37
N LEU A 115 -0.45 -3.62 23.45
CA LEU A 115 -0.04 -3.73 22.05
C LEU A 115 1.42 -3.30 21.89
N LEU A 116 2.11 -3.93 20.92
CA LEU A 116 3.44 -3.50 20.52
C LEU A 116 3.42 -2.02 20.09
N ASP A 117 4.48 -1.29 20.39
CA ASP A 117 4.60 0.09 19.92
C ASP A 117 4.62 0.18 18.39
N LEU A 118 5.15 -0.83 17.70
CA LEU A 118 5.05 -0.96 16.24
C LEU A 118 3.58 -1.10 15.78
N THR A 119 2.73 -1.84 16.50
CA THR A 119 1.29 -1.93 16.22
C THR A 119 0.62 -0.57 16.33
N LYS A 120 0.88 0.13 17.44
CA LYS A 120 0.36 1.49 17.68
C LYS A 120 0.82 2.47 16.59
N PHE A 121 2.09 2.41 16.22
CA PHE A 121 2.67 3.21 15.14
C PHE A 121 1.96 2.96 13.81
N ILE A 122 1.80 1.70 13.39
CA ILE A 122 1.13 1.33 12.13
C ILE A 122 -0.33 1.78 12.13
N MET A 123 -1.04 1.60 13.25
CA MET A 123 -2.42 2.06 13.41
C MET A 123 -2.60 3.59 13.32
N ASN A 124 -1.53 4.33 13.52
CA ASN A 124 -1.50 5.81 13.52
C ASN A 124 -0.69 6.40 12.35
N LEU A 125 -0.45 5.65 11.28
CA LEU A 125 0.30 6.16 10.12
C LEU A 125 -0.35 7.40 9.50
N ASN A 126 -1.69 7.46 9.48
CA ASN A 126 -2.50 8.60 9.00
C ASN A 126 -2.01 9.23 7.68
N VAL A 127 -1.39 8.41 6.82
CA VAL A 127 -0.80 8.85 5.54
C VAL A 127 -1.82 9.48 4.60
N ARG A 128 -3.11 9.15 4.78
CA ARG A 128 -4.20 9.64 3.93
C ARG A 128 -5.37 10.14 4.75
N PRO A 129 -6.02 11.25 4.36
CA PRO A 129 -7.24 11.67 5.00
C PRO A 129 -8.31 10.59 4.87
N LYS A 130 -9.08 10.38 5.92
CA LYS A 130 -10.20 9.40 5.96
C LYS A 130 -11.22 9.61 4.82
N SER A 131 -11.27 10.81 4.26
CA SER A 131 -12.12 11.17 3.11
C SER A 131 -11.59 10.67 1.75
N VAL A 132 -10.33 10.29 1.65
CA VAL A 132 -9.74 9.69 0.43
C VAL A 132 -10.04 8.19 0.35
N PHE A 133 -10.35 7.56 1.48
CA PHE A 133 -11.07 6.31 1.50
C PHE A 133 -12.54 6.64 1.73
N PRO A 134 -13.35 6.82 0.67
CA PRO A 134 -14.79 6.82 0.85
C PRO A 134 -15.11 5.59 1.69
N ASN A 135 -16.01 5.74 2.68
CA ASN A 135 -16.46 4.63 3.52
C ASN A 135 -16.32 3.34 2.76
N VAL A 136 -15.54 2.38 3.30
CA VAL A 136 -15.19 1.12 2.64
C VAL A 136 -16.44 0.41 2.07
N ALA A 137 -17.64 0.80 2.50
CA ALA A 137 -18.93 0.39 1.98
C ALA A 137 -19.32 0.95 0.60
N SER A 138 -18.62 1.95 0.06
CA SER A 138 -18.91 2.57 -1.24
C SER A 138 -17.74 2.53 -2.22
N PHE A 139 -16.79 1.63 -1.98
CA PHE A 139 -15.67 1.39 -2.87
C PHE A 139 -16.14 0.58 -4.08
N GLN A 140 -16.80 1.23 -5.00
CA GLN A 140 -16.92 0.70 -6.35
C GLN A 140 -15.53 0.82 -6.98
N LEU A 141 -14.98 -0.28 -7.49
CA LEU A 141 -13.89 -0.22 -8.46
C LEU A 141 -14.41 0.65 -9.61
N CYS A 142 -14.23 1.95 -9.47
CA CYS A 142 -14.45 2.81 -10.61
C CYS A 142 -13.27 2.59 -11.54
N ASP A 143 -13.51 2.73 -12.84
CA ASP A 143 -12.49 2.61 -13.91
C ASP A 143 -11.24 3.39 -13.60
N SER A 144 -11.43 4.55 -12.95
CA SER A 144 -10.32 5.38 -12.52
C SER A 144 -9.36 4.64 -11.58
N MET A 145 -9.76 3.56 -10.90
CA MET A 145 -8.85 2.82 -10.02
C MET A 145 -8.05 1.77 -10.77
N MET A 146 -8.66 0.99 -11.65
CA MET A 146 -7.92 0.06 -12.50
C MET A 146 -6.98 0.81 -13.44
N GLU A 147 -7.46 1.87 -14.10
CA GLU A 147 -6.63 2.73 -14.94
C GLU A 147 -5.48 3.37 -14.15
N LYS A 148 -5.73 3.88 -12.97
CA LYS A 148 -4.71 4.44 -12.10
C LYS A 148 -3.76 3.35 -11.57
N PHE A 149 -4.22 2.16 -11.28
CA PHE A 149 -3.41 1.04 -10.83
C PHE A 149 -2.42 0.63 -11.92
N LEU A 150 -2.89 0.49 -13.15
CA LEU A 150 -2.08 0.12 -14.30
C LEU A 150 -1.18 1.27 -14.79
N THR A 151 -1.52 2.52 -14.51
CA THR A 151 -0.74 3.71 -14.86
C THR A 151 0.12 4.26 -13.71
N ALA A 152 0.28 3.52 -12.61
CA ALA A 152 1.00 3.94 -11.39
C ALA A 152 0.47 5.23 -10.73
N ARG A 153 -0.78 5.63 -11.01
CA ARG A 153 -1.42 6.83 -10.45
C ARG A 153 -2.36 6.56 -9.28
N ILE A 154 -2.51 5.30 -8.84
CA ILE A 154 -3.31 4.99 -7.65
C ILE A 154 -2.51 5.25 -6.38
N PRO A 155 -3.13 5.85 -5.38
CA PRO A 155 -2.63 5.74 -4.03
C PRO A 155 -2.60 4.25 -3.67
N GLN A 156 -1.43 3.70 -3.40
CA GLN A 156 -1.25 2.30 -3.03
C GLN A 156 -2.15 1.97 -1.84
N MET A 157 -2.83 0.84 -1.90
CA MET A 157 -3.69 0.36 -0.81
C MET A 157 -2.89 -0.22 0.34
N THR A 158 -1.63 -0.55 0.08
CA THR A 158 -0.75 -1.17 1.06
C THR A 158 0.51 -0.34 1.29
N ILE A 159 1.11 -0.57 2.44
CA ILE A 159 2.43 -0.08 2.80
C ILE A 159 3.33 -1.27 3.10
N ARG A 160 4.56 -1.24 2.61
CA ARG A 160 5.57 -2.23 2.94
C ARG A 160 6.34 -1.76 4.18
N ILE A 161 6.40 -2.63 5.18
CA ILE A 161 7.25 -2.43 6.36
C ILE A 161 8.39 -3.42 6.27
N THR A 162 9.61 -2.95 6.33
CA THR A 162 10.83 -3.77 6.27
C THR A 162 11.65 -3.59 7.54
N ALA A 163 12.15 -4.68 8.09
CA ALA A 163 13.05 -4.70 9.24
C ALA A 163 14.12 -5.79 9.02
N GLY A 164 15.36 -5.37 8.75
CA GLY A 164 16.40 -6.27 8.29
C GLY A 164 16.01 -7.01 7.02
N GLU A 165 16.11 -8.32 7.03
CA GLU A 165 15.72 -9.18 5.90
C GLU A 165 14.20 -9.46 5.83
N LYS A 166 13.43 -9.07 6.85
CA LYS A 166 12.00 -9.32 6.93
C LYS A 166 11.21 -8.20 6.27
N SER A 167 10.24 -8.56 5.47
CA SER A 167 9.33 -7.60 4.84
C SER A 167 7.88 -8.05 5.00
N LEU A 168 7.01 -7.11 5.33
CA LEU A 168 5.58 -7.32 5.49
C LEU A 168 4.83 -6.19 4.79
N ARG A 169 3.83 -6.54 3.97
CA ARG A 169 2.94 -5.57 3.35
C ARG A 169 1.62 -5.55 4.11
N LEU A 170 1.15 -4.37 4.46
CA LEU A 170 -0.06 -4.15 5.26
C LEU A 170 -0.97 -3.12 4.59
N PRO A 171 -2.28 -3.20 4.74
CA PRO A 171 -3.17 -2.12 4.32
C PRO A 171 -2.82 -0.81 5.02
N VAL A 172 -2.87 0.31 4.29
CA VAL A 172 -2.60 1.65 4.83
C VAL A 172 -3.67 2.13 5.82
N SER A 173 -4.82 1.46 5.85
CA SER A 173 -5.90 1.75 6.80
C SER A 173 -6.38 0.45 7.43
N ILE A 174 -6.21 0.33 8.72
CA ILE A 174 -6.63 -0.83 9.51
C ILE A 174 -7.71 -0.36 10.49
N PRO A 175 -8.90 -1.03 10.52
CA PRO A 175 -9.96 -0.69 11.45
C PRO A 175 -9.51 -0.83 12.91
N LYS A 176 -9.88 0.12 13.77
CA LYS A 176 -9.45 0.13 15.17
C LYS A 176 -9.77 -1.17 15.93
N HIS A 177 -10.88 -1.83 15.63
CA HIS A 177 -11.27 -3.09 16.27
C HIS A 177 -10.45 -4.31 15.80
N LYS A 178 -9.52 -4.12 14.83
CA LYS A 178 -8.57 -5.14 14.34
C LYS A 178 -7.16 -4.96 14.90
N ASP A 179 -6.97 -4.07 15.86
CA ASP A 179 -5.69 -3.77 16.48
C ASP A 179 -4.99 -5.03 17.05
N TYR A 180 -5.74 -5.88 17.77
CA TYR A 180 -5.21 -7.12 18.33
C TYR A 180 -4.84 -8.16 17.26
N VAL A 181 -5.54 -8.17 16.10
CA VAL A 181 -5.21 -9.06 14.99
C VAL A 181 -3.89 -8.62 14.37
N LEU A 182 -3.73 -7.30 14.16
CA LEU A 182 -2.47 -6.73 13.69
C LEU A 182 -1.33 -6.99 14.68
N ASP A 183 -1.57 -6.83 15.97
CA ASP A 183 -0.57 -7.09 17.02
C ASP A 183 -0.09 -8.55 17.00
N GLY A 184 -1.02 -9.49 16.88
CA GLY A 184 -0.69 -10.90 16.72
C GLY A 184 0.15 -11.18 15.49
N LEU A 185 -0.24 -10.60 14.34
CA LEU A 185 0.49 -10.70 13.08
C LEU A 185 1.91 -10.16 13.20
N LEU A 186 2.09 -8.99 13.80
CA LEU A 186 3.41 -8.37 13.95
C LEU A 186 4.29 -9.14 14.94
N ARG A 187 3.73 -9.66 16.03
CA ARG A 187 4.48 -10.53 16.97
C ARG A 187 4.99 -11.78 16.29
N ASP A 188 4.15 -12.43 15.49
CA ASP A 188 4.55 -13.62 14.73
C ASP A 188 5.63 -13.26 13.68
N TRP A 189 5.45 -12.16 12.96
CA TRP A 189 6.42 -11.67 11.97
C TRP A 189 7.78 -11.37 12.59
N LEU A 190 7.82 -10.70 13.75
CA LEU A 190 9.06 -10.34 14.44
C LEU A 190 9.77 -11.56 15.04
N LYS A 191 9.01 -12.56 15.53
CA LYS A 191 9.58 -13.75 16.18
C LYS A 191 10.01 -14.87 15.24
N GLU A 192 9.77 -14.73 13.94
CA GLU A 192 10.00 -15.80 12.94
C GLU A 192 9.16 -17.06 13.19
N VAL A 193 8.16 -17.00 14.02
CA VAL A 193 7.24 -18.12 14.22
C VAL A 193 6.26 -18.13 13.05
N TYR A 194 6.48 -19.01 12.09
CA TYR A 194 5.52 -19.28 11.01
C TYR A 194 4.25 -19.92 11.60
N SER A 195 3.37 -19.09 12.11
CA SER A 195 2.04 -19.57 12.49
C SER A 195 1.24 -19.92 11.24
N SER A 196 0.21 -20.76 11.40
CA SER A 196 -0.73 -21.09 10.30
C SER A 196 -1.43 -19.84 9.73
N VAL A 197 -1.44 -18.73 10.46
CA VAL A 197 -1.97 -17.42 10.06
C VAL A 197 -1.21 -16.87 8.85
N PHE A 198 0.10 -17.11 8.74
CA PHE A 198 0.89 -16.65 7.58
C PHE A 198 0.70 -17.49 6.32
N ARG A 199 0.10 -18.69 6.41
CA ARG A 199 -0.10 -19.55 5.23
C ARG A 199 -1.05 -18.96 4.20
N ASN A 200 -1.92 -18.03 4.61
CA ASN A 200 -2.80 -17.31 3.69
C ASN A 200 -2.80 -15.81 4.00
N ARG A 201 -1.69 -15.16 3.64
CA ARG A 201 -1.46 -13.73 3.79
C ARG A 201 -2.59 -12.91 3.17
N LEU A 202 -3.04 -13.28 1.98
CA LEU A 202 -4.12 -12.58 1.28
C LEU A 202 -5.41 -12.55 2.12
N THR A 203 -5.87 -13.71 2.62
CA THR A 203 -7.09 -13.79 3.44
C THR A 203 -6.99 -12.93 4.70
N LEU A 204 -5.81 -12.91 5.33
CA LEU A 204 -5.59 -12.06 6.49
C LEU A 204 -5.69 -10.58 6.13
N LEU A 205 -5.02 -10.15 5.07
CA LEU A 205 -5.05 -8.75 4.62
C LEU A 205 -6.45 -8.34 4.18
N MET A 206 -7.18 -9.21 3.48
CA MET A 206 -8.59 -9.00 3.12
C MET A 206 -9.48 -8.82 4.35
N SER A 207 -9.18 -9.52 5.46
CA SER A 207 -9.92 -9.36 6.71
C SER A 207 -9.84 -7.94 7.30
N PHE A 208 -8.80 -7.19 6.99
CA PHE A 208 -8.68 -5.78 7.39
C PHE A 208 -9.52 -4.84 6.50
N VAL A 209 -9.69 -5.19 5.24
CA VAL A 209 -10.35 -4.32 4.25
C VAL A 209 -11.86 -4.49 4.27
N ASN A 210 -12.35 -5.72 4.44
CA ASN A 210 -13.77 -6.10 4.60
C ASN A 210 -14.71 -5.56 3.50
N ASN A 211 -14.23 -5.51 2.24
CA ASN A 211 -15.01 -5.07 1.07
C ASN A 211 -14.56 -5.88 -0.16
N PRO A 212 -15.47 -6.52 -0.92
CA PRO A 212 -15.12 -7.34 -2.08
C PRO A 212 -14.31 -6.60 -3.15
N ASP A 213 -14.71 -5.38 -3.53
CA ASP A 213 -14.02 -4.60 -4.57
C ASP A 213 -12.60 -4.21 -4.13
N ALA A 214 -12.48 -3.82 -2.86
CA ALA A 214 -11.17 -3.52 -2.28
C ALA A 214 -10.32 -4.78 -2.10
N ASN A 215 -10.92 -5.95 -1.91
CA ASN A 215 -10.21 -7.23 -1.88
C ASN A 215 -9.59 -7.56 -3.25
N TYR A 216 -10.31 -7.30 -4.35
CA TYR A 216 -9.77 -7.49 -5.69
C TYR A 216 -8.57 -6.55 -5.95
N ALA A 217 -8.70 -5.26 -5.64
CA ALA A 217 -7.62 -4.29 -5.77
C ALA A 217 -6.40 -4.65 -4.90
N LEU A 218 -6.64 -5.11 -3.66
CA LEU A 218 -5.58 -5.60 -2.78
C LEU A 218 -4.87 -6.83 -3.35
N ALA A 219 -5.60 -7.79 -3.88
CA ALA A 219 -5.03 -8.98 -4.51
C ALA A 219 -4.19 -8.59 -5.73
N LEU A 220 -4.69 -7.66 -6.56
CA LEU A 220 -3.97 -7.16 -7.73
C LEU A 220 -2.64 -6.50 -7.33
N GLU A 221 -2.66 -5.65 -6.31
CA GLU A 221 -1.45 -5.01 -5.78
C GLU A 221 -0.43 -6.03 -5.26
N LEU A 222 -0.88 -7.01 -4.47
CA LEU A 222 -0.01 -8.06 -3.94
C LEU A 222 0.60 -8.92 -5.06
N TYR A 223 -0.17 -9.22 -6.09
CA TYR A 223 0.34 -9.96 -7.26
C TYR A 223 1.37 -9.15 -8.05
N LEU A 224 1.04 -7.90 -8.39
CA LEU A 224 1.91 -7.05 -9.22
C LEU A 224 3.21 -6.64 -8.53
N LEU A 225 3.17 -6.42 -7.21
CA LEU A 225 4.34 -5.94 -6.46
C LEU A 225 5.16 -7.06 -5.81
N ASP A 226 4.52 -8.13 -5.36
CA ASP A 226 5.17 -9.18 -4.58
C ASP A 226 5.12 -10.56 -5.26
N GLY A 227 4.43 -10.71 -6.42
CA GLY A 227 4.25 -12.00 -7.10
C GLY A 227 3.47 -13.03 -6.26
N ASP A 228 2.59 -12.58 -5.35
CA ASP A 228 1.90 -13.45 -4.39
C ASP A 228 1.02 -14.48 -5.10
N ALA A 229 1.34 -15.77 -4.93
CA ALA A 229 0.65 -16.87 -5.60
C ALA A 229 -0.81 -17.06 -5.16
N ASN A 230 -1.16 -16.70 -3.92
CA ASN A 230 -2.54 -16.75 -3.45
C ASN A 230 -3.35 -15.60 -4.06
N ALA A 231 -2.72 -14.44 -4.21
CA ALA A 231 -3.32 -13.31 -4.90
C ALA A 231 -3.59 -13.64 -6.38
N LEU A 232 -2.63 -14.25 -7.09
CA LEU A 232 -2.81 -14.71 -8.46
C LEU A 232 -4.00 -15.69 -8.58
N ARG A 233 -4.08 -16.67 -7.67
CA ARG A 233 -5.20 -17.63 -7.66
C ARG A 233 -6.53 -16.94 -7.46
N TYR A 234 -6.63 -16.03 -6.50
CA TYR A 234 -7.82 -15.24 -6.24
C TYR A 234 -8.22 -14.39 -7.46
N LEU A 235 -7.26 -13.72 -8.09
CA LEU A 235 -7.50 -12.93 -9.29
C LEU A 235 -8.05 -13.80 -10.44
N LYS A 236 -7.45 -14.96 -10.72
CA LYS A 236 -7.94 -15.88 -11.74
C LYS A 236 -9.38 -16.35 -11.49
N GLU A 237 -9.76 -16.51 -10.22
CA GLU A 237 -11.11 -16.91 -9.83
C GLU A 237 -12.15 -15.78 -10.01
N TRP A 238 -11.75 -14.53 -9.74
CA TRP A 238 -12.70 -13.40 -9.68
C TRP A 238 -12.67 -12.46 -10.88
N THR A 239 -11.61 -12.46 -11.70
CA THR A 239 -11.45 -11.50 -12.80
C THR A 239 -12.57 -11.57 -13.83
N TYR A 240 -13.11 -12.77 -14.11
CA TYR A 240 -14.23 -12.90 -15.03
C TYR A 240 -15.49 -12.16 -14.54
N SER A 241 -15.84 -12.31 -13.26
CA SER A 241 -16.98 -11.62 -12.65
C SER A 241 -16.82 -10.10 -12.66
N GLU A 242 -15.62 -9.63 -12.32
CA GLU A 242 -15.27 -8.21 -12.35
C GLU A 242 -15.34 -7.63 -13.77
N MET A 243 -14.81 -8.37 -14.77
CA MET A 243 -14.87 -7.99 -16.17
C MET A 243 -16.32 -7.80 -16.64
N ILE A 244 -17.20 -8.73 -16.32
CA ILE A 244 -18.63 -8.63 -16.67
C ILE A 244 -19.27 -7.41 -16.02
N HIS A 245 -18.91 -7.08 -14.78
CA HIS A 245 -19.40 -5.88 -14.10
C HIS A 245 -18.92 -4.58 -14.79
N ILE A 246 -17.65 -4.52 -15.16
CA ILE A 246 -17.04 -3.40 -15.87
C ILE A 246 -17.68 -3.21 -17.25
N VAL A 247 -17.86 -4.29 -17.99
CA VAL A 247 -18.56 -4.28 -19.29
C VAL A 247 -19.98 -3.72 -19.17
N LYS A 248 -20.75 -4.16 -18.17
CA LYS A 248 -22.10 -3.63 -17.90
C LYS A 248 -22.12 -2.15 -17.58
N SER A 249 -21.07 -1.63 -17.00
CA SER A 249 -20.95 -0.21 -16.66
C SER A 249 -20.53 0.69 -17.82
N GLY A 250 -20.26 0.11 -19.01
CA GLY A 250 -19.90 0.84 -20.24
C GLY A 250 -18.46 1.34 -20.30
N LYS A 251 -17.56 0.75 -19.52
CA LYS A 251 -16.21 1.24 -19.25
C LYS A 251 -15.15 0.45 -20.05
N TYR A 252 -15.18 0.61 -21.34
CA TYR A 252 -14.52 -0.28 -22.31
C TYR A 252 -13.00 -0.17 -22.34
N GLU A 253 -12.41 0.97 -22.04
CA GLU A 253 -10.94 1.10 -21.98
C GLU A 253 -10.34 0.25 -20.86
N THR A 254 -11.03 0.13 -19.73
CA THR A 254 -10.61 -0.73 -18.61
C THR A 254 -10.60 -2.21 -18.98
N VAL A 255 -11.48 -2.64 -19.92
CA VAL A 255 -11.50 -4.01 -20.43
C VAL A 255 -10.16 -4.38 -21.07
N LYS A 256 -9.59 -3.49 -21.90
CA LYS A 256 -8.29 -3.72 -22.55
C LYS A 256 -7.17 -3.94 -21.54
N ASP A 257 -7.20 -3.20 -20.46
CA ASP A 257 -6.16 -3.27 -19.45
C ASP A 257 -6.27 -4.54 -18.61
N ILE A 258 -7.49 -4.98 -18.31
CA ILE A 258 -7.73 -6.25 -17.62
C ILE A 258 -7.35 -7.44 -18.51
N LEU A 259 -7.63 -7.39 -19.80
CA LEU A 259 -7.22 -8.43 -20.74
C LEU A 259 -5.69 -8.63 -20.74
N LYS A 260 -4.90 -7.57 -20.63
CA LYS A 260 -3.43 -7.65 -20.56
C LYS A 260 -2.90 -8.42 -19.35
N LEU A 261 -3.71 -8.63 -18.31
CA LEU A 261 -3.32 -9.40 -17.12
C LEU A 261 -3.27 -10.91 -17.37
N ASP A 262 -3.86 -11.39 -18.48
CA ASP A 262 -3.85 -12.78 -18.92
C ASP A 262 -4.40 -13.77 -17.87
N PHE A 263 -5.52 -13.40 -17.22
CA PHE A 263 -6.14 -14.20 -16.16
C PHE A 263 -7.33 -15.05 -16.64
N PHE A 264 -7.69 -14.95 -17.91
CA PHE A 264 -8.87 -15.61 -18.45
C PHE A 264 -8.56 -17.01 -18.99
N THR A 265 -9.45 -17.93 -18.72
CA THR A 265 -9.48 -19.24 -19.38
C THR A 265 -10.21 -19.14 -20.73
N ASP A 266 -9.94 -20.09 -21.62
CA ASP A 266 -10.64 -20.21 -22.92
C ASP A 266 -12.16 -20.22 -22.75
N THR A 267 -12.64 -20.92 -21.72
CA THR A 267 -14.08 -21.06 -21.42
C THR A 267 -14.67 -19.71 -21.00
N GLU A 268 -13.97 -18.95 -20.19
CA GLU A 268 -14.41 -17.62 -19.74
C GLU A 268 -14.45 -16.63 -20.90
N LEU A 269 -13.44 -16.63 -21.77
CA LEU A 269 -13.42 -15.78 -22.97
C LEU A 269 -14.57 -16.13 -23.93
N LYS A 270 -14.85 -17.41 -24.16
CA LYS A 270 -16.01 -17.84 -24.98
C LYS A 270 -17.34 -17.36 -24.37
N SER A 271 -17.50 -17.54 -23.06
CA SER A 271 -18.70 -17.07 -22.33
C SER A 271 -18.85 -15.55 -22.39
N MET A 272 -17.73 -14.82 -22.32
CA MET A 272 -17.71 -13.36 -22.45
C MET A 272 -18.12 -12.92 -23.86
N ILE A 273 -17.54 -13.52 -24.90
CA ILE A 273 -17.91 -13.24 -26.31
C ILE A 273 -19.40 -13.50 -26.55
N GLN A 274 -19.90 -14.59 -26.03
CA GLN A 274 -21.35 -14.91 -26.13
C GLN A 274 -22.17 -13.82 -25.43
N TYR A 275 -21.84 -13.47 -24.19
CA TYR A 275 -22.54 -12.40 -23.45
C TYR A 275 -22.53 -11.08 -24.21
N LEU A 276 -21.38 -10.68 -24.75
CA LEU A 276 -21.21 -9.41 -25.50
C LEU A 276 -22.04 -9.42 -26.80
N SER A 277 -22.10 -10.57 -27.50
CA SER A 277 -22.91 -10.77 -28.69
C SER A 277 -24.42 -10.67 -28.40
N GLU A 278 -24.87 -11.34 -27.33
CA GLU A 278 -26.28 -11.30 -26.90
C GLU A 278 -26.75 -9.89 -26.48
N ASN A 279 -25.82 -9.05 -25.98
CA ASN A 279 -26.10 -7.69 -25.55
C ASN A 279 -25.72 -6.61 -26.58
N ASN A 280 -25.39 -6.98 -27.82
CA ASN A 280 -25.02 -6.10 -28.94
C ASN A 280 -23.84 -5.16 -28.62
N MET A 281 -22.89 -5.59 -27.80
CA MET A 281 -21.70 -4.82 -27.37
C MET A 281 -20.53 -5.07 -28.34
N THR A 282 -20.71 -4.69 -29.60
CA THR A 282 -19.81 -5.04 -30.73
C THR A 282 -18.39 -4.50 -30.56
N GLU A 283 -18.24 -3.30 -30.02
CA GLU A 283 -16.91 -2.70 -29.83
C GLU A 283 -16.07 -3.49 -28.81
N VAL A 284 -16.61 -3.77 -27.64
CA VAL A 284 -15.92 -4.54 -26.60
C VAL A 284 -15.66 -5.97 -27.07
N MET A 285 -16.64 -6.55 -27.79
CA MET A 285 -16.49 -7.88 -28.36
C MET A 285 -15.28 -7.94 -29.32
N ALA A 286 -15.07 -6.91 -30.13
CA ALA A 286 -13.91 -6.83 -31.01
C ALA A 286 -12.59 -6.89 -30.24
N TYR A 287 -12.45 -6.16 -29.13
CA TYR A 287 -11.25 -6.21 -28.27
C TYR A 287 -11.02 -7.59 -27.64
N VAL A 288 -12.09 -8.22 -27.12
CA VAL A 288 -11.99 -9.56 -26.52
C VAL A 288 -11.59 -10.59 -27.57
N MET A 289 -12.16 -10.50 -28.79
CA MET A 289 -11.82 -11.37 -29.91
C MET A 289 -10.39 -11.16 -30.42
N GLU A 290 -9.91 -9.92 -30.49
CA GLU A 290 -8.51 -9.58 -30.84
C GLU A 290 -7.55 -10.19 -29.83
N TYR A 291 -7.79 -9.97 -28.53
CA TYR A 291 -7.01 -10.58 -27.46
C TYR A 291 -7.02 -12.12 -27.55
N ALA A 292 -8.18 -12.73 -27.79
CA ALA A 292 -8.30 -14.18 -27.93
C ALA A 292 -7.50 -14.72 -29.13
N LYS A 293 -7.33 -13.97 -30.24
CA LYS A 293 -6.53 -14.35 -31.39
C LYS A 293 -5.03 -14.25 -31.15
N ASP A 294 -4.59 -13.18 -30.45
CA ASP A 294 -3.17 -12.93 -30.18
C ASP A 294 -2.61 -13.88 -29.11
N GLY A 295 -3.46 -14.40 -28.23
CA GLY A 295 -3.12 -15.23 -27.08
C GLY A 295 -3.03 -16.73 -27.39
N ASN A 296 -2.49 -17.21 -28.51
CA ASN A 296 -2.27 -18.66 -28.82
C ASN A 296 -3.50 -19.56 -28.65
N PHE A 297 -4.70 -19.04 -28.81
CA PHE A 297 -5.91 -19.87 -28.84
C PHE A 297 -5.93 -20.73 -30.12
N ARG A 298 -5.58 -21.99 -29.97
CA ARG A 298 -5.75 -23.01 -30.98
C ARG A 298 -7.23 -23.48 -31.02
N THR A 299 -8.13 -22.58 -31.32
CA THR A 299 -9.50 -23.01 -31.62
C THR A 299 -10.02 -22.20 -32.78
N ASP A 300 -10.38 -22.93 -33.86
CA ASP A 300 -11.18 -22.43 -34.97
C ASP A 300 -12.46 -21.80 -34.45
N PHE A 301 -12.52 -20.47 -34.43
CA PHE A 301 -13.78 -19.75 -34.35
C PHE A 301 -14.40 -19.76 -35.74
N SER A 302 -14.99 -20.89 -36.14
CA SER A 302 -15.96 -20.91 -37.22
C SER A 302 -17.29 -20.42 -36.66
N LEU A 303 -17.68 -19.21 -37.05
CA LEU A 303 -19.04 -18.68 -36.88
C LEU A 303 -20.07 -19.55 -37.62
#